data_86c0f2d5d5153fa5cb9ae417e68a34fe
#
_entry.id   86c0f2d5d5153fa5cb9ae417e68a34fe
#
_cell.length_a   1.000
_cell.length_b   1.000
_cell.length_c   1.000
_cell.angle_alpha   90.00
_cell.angle_beta   90.00
_cell.angle_gamma   90.00
#
_symmetry.space_group_name_H-M   'P 1'
#
loop_
_entity.id
_entity.type
_entity.pdbx_description
1 polymer ?
#
loop_
_entity_poly.entity_id
_entity_poly.type
_entity_poly.pdbx_seq_one_letter_code
_entity_poly.pdbx_strand_id
1 'polypeptide(L)'
;MMNREWPCLVWGTVKLGRTTQLRTPLHTLPTDAEAEHLVHQMMALGIHAFDTAPAYGCSEHRLGSASDQHISISTKVGETHEDGISQFDFSAEGVKQSLARSKERLQREQLELVYLHASDNDLEVLEHTEAWSTLLQAKDAGVISHLGLSGKSPAAARWALDHHADALMVPWNQQDQSHTEILDEAAARDVKVFVKKGLNSGQLSAAASLVWMLEDPRIHAVVVGSLNLEHMRENLQVAKAIRPNQC
;
A
#
# COMPACT_ATOMS: atom_id res chain seq x y z
N MET A 1 -17.64 4.54 -4.68
CA MET A 1 -17.45 4.22 -3.24
C MET A 1 -16.74 2.89 -3.14
N MET A 2 -15.75 2.79 -2.30
CA MET A 2 -15.10 1.51 -2.01
C MET A 2 -16.14 0.55 -1.40
N ASN A 3 -16.53 -0.50 -2.14
CA ASN A 3 -17.60 -1.42 -1.72
C ASN A 3 -17.19 -2.36 -0.58
N ARG A 4 -15.92 -2.41 -0.22
CA ARG A 4 -15.36 -3.16 0.89
C ARG A 4 -14.70 -2.19 1.85
N GLU A 5 -15.08 -2.22 3.10
CA GLU A 5 -14.41 -1.42 4.14
C GLU A 5 -13.00 -1.97 4.35
N TRP A 6 -12.00 -1.16 4.09
CA TRP A 6 -10.61 -1.47 4.40
C TRP A 6 -10.39 -1.32 5.91
N PRO A 7 -9.74 -2.30 6.56
CA PRO A 7 -9.37 -2.17 7.97
C PRO A 7 -8.41 -1.00 8.20
N CYS A 8 -8.45 -0.44 9.39
CA CYS A 8 -7.59 0.69 9.78
C CYS A 8 -6.10 0.32 9.90
N LEU A 9 -5.76 -0.98 9.98
CA LEU A 9 -4.39 -1.49 9.97
C LEU A 9 -4.18 -2.39 8.75
N VAL A 10 -3.17 -2.06 7.94
CA VAL A 10 -2.78 -2.80 6.73
C VAL A 10 -1.38 -3.37 6.92
N TRP A 11 -1.18 -4.65 6.62
CA TRP A 11 0.15 -5.25 6.66
C TRP A 11 0.94 -4.96 5.38
N GLY A 12 2.03 -4.20 5.52
CA GLY A 12 2.97 -3.91 4.44
C GLY A 12 3.96 -5.04 4.23
N THR A 13 3.99 -5.64 3.04
CA THR A 13 4.63 -6.92 2.76
C THR A 13 5.96 -6.82 2.03
N VAL A 14 6.58 -5.64 1.97
CA VAL A 14 7.87 -5.48 1.27
C VAL A 14 8.95 -6.45 1.75
N LYS A 15 8.98 -6.76 3.04
CA LYS A 15 9.95 -7.70 3.65
C LYS A 15 9.68 -9.17 3.32
N LEU A 16 8.53 -9.51 2.76
CA LEU A 16 8.25 -10.86 2.25
C LEU A 16 9.00 -11.17 0.96
N GLY A 17 9.44 -10.18 0.21
CA GLY A 17 10.04 -10.44 -1.09
C GLY A 17 11.28 -9.61 -1.42
N ARG A 18 11.66 -8.63 -0.59
CA ARG A 18 12.75 -7.70 -0.89
C ARG A 18 13.62 -7.45 0.35
N THR A 19 14.95 -7.46 0.17
CA THR A 19 15.93 -7.21 1.24
C THR A 19 16.83 -6.01 0.95
N THR A 20 16.87 -5.53 -0.29
CA THR A 20 17.75 -4.44 -0.73
C THR A 20 17.00 -3.12 -0.87
N GLN A 21 17.74 -1.99 -0.78
CA GLN A 21 17.19 -0.63 -0.88
C GLN A 21 16.02 -0.35 0.08
N LEU A 22 16.06 -0.95 1.27
CA LEU A 22 15.10 -0.70 2.35
C LEU A 22 15.76 0.19 3.41
N ARG A 23 14.99 1.15 3.93
CA ARG A 23 15.41 2.00 5.07
C ARG A 23 15.16 1.32 6.43
N THR A 24 15.06 0.00 6.45
CA THR A 24 14.83 -0.80 7.66
C THR A 24 16.08 -1.62 7.98
N PRO A 25 16.23 -2.10 9.22
CA PRO A 25 17.32 -3.03 9.55
C PRO A 25 17.38 -4.22 8.58
N LEU A 26 18.58 -4.70 8.34
CA LEU A 26 18.81 -5.91 7.53
C LEU A 26 17.97 -7.07 8.09
N HIS A 27 17.34 -7.81 7.22
CA HIS A 27 16.60 -9.02 7.54
C HIS A 27 16.90 -10.10 6.50
N THR A 28 16.75 -11.34 6.88
CA THR A 28 16.83 -12.47 5.96
C THR A 28 15.48 -12.63 5.26
N LEU A 29 15.51 -12.86 3.95
CA LEU A 29 14.30 -13.18 3.23
C LEU A 29 13.77 -14.54 3.71
N PRO A 30 12.51 -14.64 4.12
CA PRO A 30 11.93 -15.92 4.48
C PRO A 30 11.89 -16.86 3.27
N THR A 31 11.98 -18.15 3.51
CA THR A 31 11.68 -19.20 2.52
C THR A 31 10.17 -19.11 2.14
N ASP A 32 9.77 -19.76 1.06
CA ASP A 32 8.36 -19.76 0.66
C ASP A 32 7.46 -20.39 1.72
N ALA A 33 7.89 -21.49 2.36
CA ALA A 33 7.13 -22.12 3.43
C ALA A 33 7.03 -21.22 4.69
N GLU A 34 8.09 -20.50 5.05
CA GLU A 34 8.05 -19.54 6.17
C GLU A 34 7.15 -18.35 5.84
N ALA A 35 7.18 -17.87 4.61
CA ALA A 35 6.33 -16.78 4.15
C ALA A 35 4.85 -17.18 4.15
N GLU A 36 4.50 -18.37 3.63
CA GLU A 36 3.17 -18.94 3.67
C GLU A 36 2.66 -19.07 5.12
N HIS A 37 3.47 -19.65 5.99
CA HIS A 37 3.13 -19.77 7.40
C HIS A 37 2.87 -18.41 8.06
N LEU A 38 3.70 -17.41 7.77
CA LEU A 38 3.53 -16.06 8.29
C LEU A 38 2.24 -15.39 7.77
N VAL A 39 1.91 -15.55 6.48
CA VAL A 39 0.64 -15.05 5.92
C VAL A 39 -0.55 -15.66 6.65
N HIS A 40 -0.56 -16.99 6.86
CA HIS A 40 -1.61 -17.68 7.62
C HIS A 40 -1.69 -17.18 9.07
N GLN A 41 -0.55 -16.94 9.73
CA GLN A 41 -0.54 -16.39 11.09
C GLN A 41 -1.09 -14.95 11.14
N MET A 42 -0.80 -14.11 10.15
CA MET A 42 -1.36 -12.74 10.07
C MET A 42 -2.88 -12.79 9.89
N MET A 43 -3.39 -13.65 9.01
CA MET A 43 -4.84 -13.86 8.84
C MET A 43 -5.50 -14.38 10.13
N ALA A 44 -4.90 -15.37 10.79
CA ALA A 44 -5.39 -15.91 12.05
C ALA A 44 -5.38 -14.89 13.20
N LEU A 45 -4.46 -13.92 13.16
CA LEU A 45 -4.42 -12.81 14.10
C LEU A 45 -5.58 -11.81 13.89
N GLY A 46 -6.20 -11.83 12.71
CA GLY A 46 -7.29 -10.92 12.33
C GLY A 46 -6.84 -9.76 11.47
N ILE A 47 -5.68 -9.84 10.82
CA ILE A 47 -5.24 -8.85 9.83
C ILE A 47 -5.79 -9.26 8.47
N HIS A 48 -6.71 -8.47 7.93
CA HIS A 48 -7.48 -8.79 6.73
C HIS A 48 -7.18 -7.85 5.55
N ALA A 49 -6.15 -7.02 5.65
CA ALA A 49 -5.69 -6.15 4.57
C ALA A 49 -4.17 -6.17 4.43
N PHE A 50 -3.68 -6.36 3.21
CA PHE A 50 -2.26 -6.45 2.87
C PHE A 50 -1.92 -5.45 1.77
N ASP A 51 -0.75 -4.82 1.88
CA ASP A 51 -0.19 -3.95 0.84
C ASP A 51 1.06 -4.57 0.25
N THR A 52 1.10 -4.73 -1.05
CA THR A 52 2.23 -5.28 -1.80
C THR A 52 2.58 -4.42 -3.03
N ALA A 53 3.52 -4.89 -3.85
CA ALA A 53 3.91 -4.27 -5.12
C ALA A 53 4.75 -5.23 -5.98
N PRO A 54 4.79 -5.08 -7.31
CA PRO A 54 5.78 -5.72 -8.16
C PRO A 54 7.22 -5.40 -7.76
N ALA A 55 7.45 -4.19 -7.23
CA ALA A 55 8.74 -3.76 -6.67
C ALA A 55 9.15 -4.49 -5.37
N TYR A 56 8.30 -5.35 -4.82
CA TYR A 56 8.58 -6.11 -3.59
C TYR A 56 9.06 -7.54 -3.87
N GLY A 57 9.71 -7.77 -5.01
CA GLY A 57 10.26 -9.06 -5.40
C GLY A 57 9.19 -10.14 -5.52
N CYS A 58 9.31 -11.24 -4.76
CA CYS A 58 8.36 -12.35 -4.79
C CYS A 58 7.12 -12.17 -3.88
N SER A 59 6.93 -10.99 -3.27
CA SER A 59 5.85 -10.76 -2.30
C SER A 59 4.45 -11.01 -2.88
N GLU A 60 4.16 -10.54 -4.11
CA GLU A 60 2.87 -10.78 -4.75
C GLU A 60 2.58 -12.27 -4.94
N HIS A 61 3.56 -13.05 -5.40
CA HIS A 61 3.42 -14.49 -5.61
C HIS A 61 3.15 -15.22 -4.27
N ARG A 62 3.88 -14.87 -3.22
CA ARG A 62 3.70 -15.43 -1.87
C ARG A 62 2.33 -15.14 -1.29
N LEU A 63 1.83 -13.92 -1.50
CA LEU A 63 0.47 -13.57 -1.08
C LEU A 63 -0.59 -14.30 -1.90
N GLY A 64 -0.43 -14.41 -3.21
CA GLY A 64 -1.38 -15.12 -4.07
C GLY A 64 -1.49 -16.60 -3.74
N SER A 65 -0.38 -17.23 -3.34
CA SER A 65 -0.36 -18.65 -2.95
C SER A 65 -0.94 -18.92 -1.56
N ALA A 66 -0.83 -17.97 -0.62
CA ALA A 66 -1.12 -18.19 0.78
C ALA A 66 -2.37 -17.46 1.30
N SER A 67 -2.81 -16.35 0.67
CA SER A 67 -3.97 -15.60 1.14
C SER A 67 -5.27 -16.06 0.50
N ASP A 68 -6.34 -16.11 1.28
CA ASP A 68 -7.67 -16.38 0.75
C ASP A 68 -8.29 -15.16 0.04
N GLN A 69 -9.43 -15.38 -0.64
CA GLN A 69 -10.13 -14.36 -1.42
C GLN A 69 -10.82 -13.29 -0.55
N HIS A 70 -10.88 -13.49 0.76
CA HIS A 70 -11.49 -12.53 1.69
C HIS A 70 -10.51 -11.45 2.16
N ILE A 71 -9.21 -11.64 1.92
CA ILE A 71 -8.19 -10.65 2.25
C ILE A 71 -8.21 -9.53 1.20
N SER A 72 -8.30 -8.28 1.68
CA SER A 72 -8.15 -7.10 0.82
C SER A 72 -6.68 -6.90 0.49
N ILE A 73 -6.36 -6.80 -0.80
CA ILE A 73 -4.97 -6.61 -1.24
C ILE A 73 -4.87 -5.35 -2.09
N SER A 74 -3.98 -4.43 -1.67
CA SER A 74 -3.51 -3.37 -2.55
C SER A 74 -2.19 -3.73 -3.18
N THR A 75 -2.03 -3.41 -4.45
CA THR A 75 -0.76 -3.51 -5.17
C THR A 75 -0.45 -2.22 -5.92
N LYS A 76 0.61 -2.23 -6.71
CA LYS A 76 1.12 -1.02 -7.37
C LYS A 76 1.52 -1.33 -8.80
N VAL A 77 1.69 -0.28 -9.61
CA VAL A 77 2.28 -0.34 -10.95
C VAL A 77 3.30 0.77 -11.14
N GLY A 78 4.18 0.64 -12.12
CA GLY A 78 5.15 1.66 -12.50
C GLY A 78 6.57 1.37 -12.01
N GLU A 79 6.77 0.65 -10.91
CA GLU A 79 8.07 0.22 -10.43
C GLU A 79 8.15 -1.30 -10.35
N THR A 80 9.25 -1.86 -10.85
CA THR A 80 9.70 -3.23 -10.58
C THR A 80 11.06 -3.19 -9.89
N HIS A 81 11.46 -4.30 -9.26
CA HIS A 81 12.75 -4.39 -8.59
C HIS A 81 13.36 -5.78 -8.86
N GLU A 82 14.43 -5.80 -9.62
CA GLU A 82 15.14 -7.00 -10.02
C GLU A 82 16.64 -6.81 -9.78
N ASP A 83 17.32 -7.81 -9.28
CA ASP A 83 18.77 -7.82 -9.01
C ASP A 83 19.26 -6.61 -8.19
N GLY A 84 18.45 -6.13 -7.26
CA GLY A 84 18.80 -5.01 -6.39
C GLY A 84 18.58 -3.63 -7.02
N ILE A 85 18.00 -3.55 -8.24
CA ILE A 85 17.80 -2.31 -8.99
C ILE A 85 16.31 -2.09 -9.24
N SER A 86 15.82 -0.88 -8.92
CA SER A 86 14.49 -0.44 -9.31
C SER A 86 14.48 0.03 -10.76
N GLN A 87 13.51 -0.46 -11.52
CA GLN A 87 13.22 -0.04 -12.89
C GLN A 87 11.83 0.58 -12.93
N PHE A 88 11.66 1.59 -13.76
CA PHE A 88 10.40 2.32 -13.89
C PHE A 88 9.90 2.26 -15.32
N ASP A 89 8.62 1.90 -15.49
CA ASP A 89 7.93 1.95 -16.77
C ASP A 89 6.51 2.51 -16.55
N PHE A 90 6.32 3.74 -16.99
CA PHE A 90 5.07 4.48 -16.92
C PHE A 90 4.34 4.57 -18.27
N SER A 91 4.76 3.79 -19.26
CA SER A 91 4.06 3.67 -20.53
C SER A 91 2.73 2.92 -20.38
N ALA A 92 1.80 3.16 -21.30
CA ALA A 92 0.52 2.43 -21.31
C ALA A 92 0.73 0.91 -21.37
N GLU A 93 1.69 0.44 -22.16
CA GLU A 93 2.00 -0.99 -22.29
C GLU A 93 2.61 -1.56 -20.99
N GLY A 94 3.56 -0.85 -20.37
CA GLY A 94 4.18 -1.25 -19.11
C GLY A 94 3.16 -1.37 -17.97
N VAL A 95 2.21 -0.44 -17.89
CA VAL A 95 1.11 -0.49 -16.91
C VAL A 95 0.21 -1.71 -17.15
N LYS A 96 -0.23 -1.96 -18.39
CA LYS A 96 -1.07 -3.12 -18.73
C LYS A 96 -0.38 -4.45 -18.40
N GLN A 97 0.89 -4.58 -18.75
CA GLN A 97 1.69 -5.76 -18.44
C GLN A 97 1.88 -5.94 -16.93
N SER A 98 2.10 -4.84 -16.19
CA SER A 98 2.21 -4.88 -14.75
C SER A 98 0.91 -5.36 -14.10
N LEU A 99 -0.25 -4.85 -14.52
CA LEU A 99 -1.57 -5.29 -14.04
C LEU A 99 -1.81 -6.77 -14.33
N ALA A 100 -1.50 -7.24 -15.54
CA ALA A 100 -1.66 -8.65 -15.90
C ALA A 100 -0.79 -9.57 -15.02
N ARG A 101 0.49 -9.21 -14.81
CA ARG A 101 1.39 -9.96 -13.93
C ARG A 101 0.93 -9.95 -12.47
N SER A 102 0.44 -8.83 -11.97
CA SER A 102 -0.07 -8.74 -10.59
C SER A 102 -1.31 -9.60 -10.40
N LYS A 103 -2.24 -9.63 -11.37
CA LYS A 103 -3.41 -10.53 -11.34
C LYS A 103 -3.00 -12.00 -11.26
N GLU A 104 -2.05 -12.41 -12.11
CA GLU A 104 -1.52 -13.78 -12.14
C GLU A 104 -0.83 -14.14 -10.81
N ARG A 105 0.10 -13.29 -10.33
CA ARG A 105 0.86 -13.54 -9.10
C ARG A 105 -0.02 -13.56 -7.86
N LEU A 106 -0.97 -12.64 -7.76
CA LEU A 106 -1.91 -12.55 -6.65
C LEU A 106 -3.09 -13.53 -6.76
N GLN A 107 -3.22 -14.24 -7.89
CA GLN A 107 -4.32 -15.17 -8.18
C GLN A 107 -5.69 -14.49 -7.98
N ARG A 108 -5.87 -13.28 -8.56
CA ARG A 108 -7.09 -12.48 -8.45
C ARG A 108 -7.66 -12.21 -9.84
N GLU A 109 -8.98 -12.36 -9.99
CA GLU A 109 -9.69 -11.99 -11.22
C GLU A 109 -9.76 -10.47 -11.41
N GLN A 110 -9.88 -9.73 -10.33
CA GLN A 110 -9.88 -8.28 -10.27
C GLN A 110 -8.96 -7.82 -9.13
N LEU A 111 -8.17 -6.77 -9.35
CA LEU A 111 -7.36 -6.15 -8.30
C LEU A 111 -8.21 -5.10 -7.57
N GLU A 112 -8.25 -5.17 -6.24
CA GLU A 112 -9.13 -4.31 -5.44
C GLU A 112 -8.70 -2.85 -5.43
N LEU A 113 -7.42 -2.59 -5.15
CA LEU A 113 -6.84 -1.26 -5.11
C LEU A 113 -5.45 -1.29 -5.73
N VAL A 114 -5.25 -0.47 -6.76
CA VAL A 114 -3.95 -0.35 -7.44
C VAL A 114 -3.47 1.08 -7.35
N TYR A 115 -2.26 1.24 -6.83
CA TYR A 115 -1.59 2.54 -6.79
C TYR A 115 -0.64 2.71 -7.96
N LEU A 116 -0.59 3.90 -8.55
CA LEU A 116 0.59 4.31 -9.30
C LEU A 116 1.74 4.49 -8.29
N HIS A 117 2.81 3.68 -8.43
CA HIS A 117 4.01 3.75 -7.60
C HIS A 117 4.99 4.74 -8.22
N ALA A 118 4.78 6.01 -7.92
CA ALA A 118 5.54 7.07 -8.54
C ALA A 118 6.99 7.12 -8.05
N SER A 119 7.89 7.53 -8.95
CA SER A 119 9.30 7.81 -8.67
C SER A 119 9.49 9.06 -7.80
N ASP A 120 10.73 9.56 -7.67
CA ASP A 120 10.99 10.82 -6.96
C ASP A 120 10.38 12.04 -7.67
N ASN A 121 10.19 11.97 -9.00
CA ASN A 121 9.54 13.00 -9.82
C ASN A 121 8.05 12.66 -10.02
N ASP A 122 7.32 12.46 -8.93
CA ASP A 122 5.96 11.91 -8.98
C ASP A 122 4.97 12.79 -9.74
N LEU A 123 5.04 14.12 -9.64
CA LEU A 123 4.18 15.02 -10.40
C LEU A 123 4.48 14.96 -11.91
N GLU A 124 5.76 14.94 -12.31
CA GLU A 124 6.16 14.83 -13.71
C GLU A 124 5.66 13.53 -14.35
N VAL A 125 5.72 12.42 -13.60
CA VAL A 125 5.16 11.13 -14.04
C VAL A 125 3.66 11.25 -14.31
N LEU A 126 2.91 11.90 -13.42
CA LEU A 126 1.47 12.07 -13.57
C LEU A 126 1.09 12.97 -14.76
N GLU A 127 1.85 14.04 -14.99
CA GLU A 127 1.54 15.04 -16.02
C GLU A 127 2.00 14.61 -17.42
N HIS A 128 3.06 13.81 -17.52
CA HIS A 128 3.76 13.60 -18.80
C HIS A 128 3.81 12.14 -19.25
N THR A 129 3.14 11.20 -18.54
CA THR A 129 3.08 9.80 -18.97
C THR A 129 1.64 9.32 -19.13
N GLU A 130 1.48 8.15 -19.75
CA GLU A 130 0.17 7.53 -19.97
C GLU A 130 -0.31 6.68 -18.78
N ALA A 131 0.50 6.57 -17.71
CA ALA A 131 0.25 5.64 -16.62
C ALA A 131 -1.10 5.89 -15.95
N TRP A 132 -1.42 7.14 -15.59
CA TRP A 132 -2.66 7.47 -14.91
C TRP A 132 -3.89 7.23 -15.79
N SER A 133 -3.87 7.69 -17.03
CA SER A 133 -4.97 7.48 -17.99
C SER A 133 -5.21 6.00 -18.28
N THR A 134 -4.14 5.21 -18.34
CA THR A 134 -4.22 3.75 -18.52
C THR A 134 -4.86 3.06 -17.30
N LEU A 135 -4.55 3.53 -16.09
CA LEU A 135 -5.17 3.02 -14.87
C LEU A 135 -6.65 3.39 -14.76
N LEU A 136 -7.05 4.60 -15.20
CA LEU A 136 -8.47 4.98 -15.30
C LEU A 136 -9.22 4.06 -16.27
N GLN A 137 -8.65 3.78 -17.45
CA GLN A 137 -9.22 2.82 -18.40
C GLN A 137 -9.33 1.41 -17.80
N ALA A 138 -8.32 0.96 -17.04
CA ALA A 138 -8.35 -0.34 -16.37
C ALA A 138 -9.46 -0.40 -15.29
N LYS A 139 -9.73 0.70 -14.61
CA LYS A 139 -10.84 0.83 -13.67
C LYS A 139 -12.19 0.76 -14.39
N ASP A 140 -12.38 1.51 -15.46
CA ASP A 140 -13.60 1.49 -16.27
C ASP A 140 -13.87 0.10 -16.88
N ALA A 141 -12.81 -0.62 -17.25
CA ALA A 141 -12.89 -1.99 -17.77
C ALA A 141 -13.08 -3.07 -16.67
N GLY A 142 -13.11 -2.68 -15.38
CA GLY A 142 -13.25 -3.61 -14.27
C GLY A 142 -12.02 -4.49 -13.99
N VAL A 143 -10.85 -4.16 -14.54
CA VAL A 143 -9.59 -4.86 -14.24
C VAL A 143 -9.12 -4.53 -12.83
N ILE A 144 -9.32 -3.28 -12.41
CA ILE A 144 -9.10 -2.82 -11.04
C ILE A 144 -10.40 -2.23 -10.49
N SER A 145 -10.62 -2.31 -9.17
CA SER A 145 -11.80 -1.71 -8.54
C SER A 145 -11.55 -0.25 -8.17
N HIS A 146 -10.37 0.06 -7.66
CA HIS A 146 -10.02 1.39 -7.17
C HIS A 146 -8.62 1.79 -7.63
N LEU A 147 -8.47 3.07 -7.93
CA LEU A 147 -7.23 3.70 -8.35
C LEU A 147 -6.70 4.62 -7.26
N GLY A 148 -5.41 4.52 -6.95
CA GLY A 148 -4.74 5.41 -6.02
C GLY A 148 -3.38 5.89 -6.49
N LEU A 149 -2.81 6.84 -5.74
CA LEU A 149 -1.43 7.29 -5.89
C LEU A 149 -0.63 6.92 -4.64
N SER A 150 0.49 6.24 -4.82
CA SER A 150 1.53 6.11 -3.79
C SER A 150 2.66 7.10 -4.08
N GLY A 151 2.40 8.38 -3.80
CA GLY A 151 3.29 9.50 -4.08
C GLY A 151 4.19 9.89 -2.91
N LYS A 152 4.99 10.92 -3.11
CA LYS A 152 5.93 11.50 -2.15
C LYS A 152 5.65 12.98 -1.89
N SER A 153 5.16 13.71 -2.90
CA SER A 153 4.94 15.15 -2.83
C SER A 153 3.46 15.50 -2.62
N PRO A 154 3.15 16.57 -1.88
CA PRO A 154 1.80 17.12 -1.79
C PRO A 154 1.24 17.55 -3.14
N ALA A 155 2.10 18.05 -4.06
CA ALA A 155 1.68 18.48 -5.39
C ALA A 155 1.12 17.31 -6.21
N ALA A 156 1.82 16.18 -6.24
CA ALA A 156 1.35 14.97 -6.92
C ALA A 156 0.06 14.42 -6.27
N ALA A 157 -0.02 14.45 -4.94
CA ALA A 157 -1.24 14.03 -4.23
C ALA A 157 -2.44 14.91 -4.60
N ARG A 158 -2.28 16.24 -4.66
CA ARG A 158 -3.33 17.18 -5.09
C ARG A 158 -3.73 16.94 -6.54
N TRP A 159 -2.76 16.74 -7.43
CA TRP A 159 -3.03 16.38 -8.81
C TRP A 159 -3.89 15.12 -8.91
N ALA A 160 -3.56 14.08 -8.17
CA ALA A 160 -4.33 12.84 -8.15
C ALA A 160 -5.77 13.03 -7.63
N LEU A 161 -5.95 13.88 -6.60
CA LEU A 161 -7.29 14.27 -6.12
C LEU A 161 -8.12 14.95 -7.21
N ASP A 162 -7.50 15.82 -8.01
CA ASP A 162 -8.15 16.51 -9.13
C ASP A 162 -8.43 15.59 -10.33
N HIS A 163 -7.78 14.41 -10.37
CA HIS A 163 -7.88 13.44 -11.46
C HIS A 163 -8.48 12.10 -11.02
N HIS A 164 -9.48 12.15 -10.13
CA HIS A 164 -10.34 11.01 -9.77
C HIS A 164 -9.65 9.85 -9.04
N ALA A 165 -8.65 10.13 -8.21
CA ALA A 165 -8.13 9.13 -7.28
C ALA A 165 -9.23 8.69 -6.29
N ASP A 166 -9.30 7.38 -6.01
CA ASP A 166 -10.11 6.83 -4.91
C ASP A 166 -9.33 6.77 -3.61
N ALA A 167 -7.99 6.69 -3.71
CA ALA A 167 -7.11 6.57 -2.55
C ALA A 167 -5.77 7.27 -2.76
N LEU A 168 -5.22 7.75 -1.66
CA LEU A 168 -3.84 8.25 -1.58
C LEU A 168 -3.05 7.42 -0.57
N MET A 169 -1.80 7.08 -0.89
CA MET A 169 -0.85 6.51 0.06
C MET A 169 0.31 7.49 0.25
N VAL A 170 0.32 8.20 1.36
CA VAL A 170 1.23 9.32 1.64
C VAL A 170 2.12 9.06 2.84
N PRO A 171 3.35 9.63 2.91
CA PRO A 171 4.11 9.68 4.14
C PRO A 171 3.42 10.61 5.12
N TRP A 172 3.22 10.14 6.37
CA TRP A 172 2.63 10.93 7.44
C TRP A 172 3.07 10.39 8.80
N ASN A 173 3.67 11.24 9.61
CA ASN A 173 4.05 10.90 10.99
C ASN A 173 4.32 12.20 11.77
N GLN A 174 4.59 12.09 13.06
CA GLN A 174 4.82 13.25 13.95
C GLN A 174 5.97 14.16 13.50
N GLN A 175 6.93 13.66 12.73
CA GLN A 175 8.08 14.41 12.21
C GLN A 175 7.91 14.86 10.75
N ASP A 176 6.93 14.31 10.04
CA ASP A 176 6.62 14.67 8.65
C ASP A 176 5.11 14.88 8.51
N GLN A 177 4.69 16.13 8.52
CA GLN A 177 3.31 16.57 8.37
C GLN A 177 3.12 17.41 7.09
N SER A 178 3.96 17.20 6.10
CA SER A 178 3.94 17.93 4.82
C SER A 178 2.64 17.78 4.04
N HIS A 179 1.86 16.71 4.30
CA HIS A 179 0.59 16.42 3.63
C HIS A 179 -0.65 16.90 4.39
N THR A 180 -0.52 17.80 5.40
CA THR A 180 -1.67 18.26 6.22
C THR A 180 -2.84 18.76 5.39
N GLU A 181 -2.59 19.67 4.43
CA GLU A 181 -3.62 20.21 3.55
C GLU A 181 -4.24 19.14 2.64
N ILE A 182 -3.41 18.18 2.19
CA ILE A 182 -3.87 17.06 1.36
C ILE A 182 -4.85 16.16 2.12
N LEU A 183 -4.61 15.93 3.42
CA LEU A 183 -5.55 15.17 4.26
C LEU A 183 -6.91 15.87 4.34
N ASP A 184 -6.94 17.19 4.49
CA ASP A 184 -8.19 17.98 4.51
C ASP A 184 -8.92 17.91 3.16
N GLU A 185 -8.18 18.09 2.06
CA GLU A 185 -8.73 18.02 0.70
C GLU A 185 -9.27 16.61 0.37
N ALA A 186 -8.54 15.55 0.76
CA ALA A 186 -8.97 14.16 0.57
C ALA A 186 -10.25 13.85 1.35
N ALA A 187 -10.31 14.28 2.63
CA ALA A 187 -11.50 14.09 3.47
C ALA A 187 -12.73 14.80 2.89
N ALA A 188 -12.57 16.03 2.39
CA ALA A 188 -13.65 16.79 1.75
C ALA A 188 -14.20 16.13 0.47
N ARG A 189 -13.41 15.25 -0.18
CA ARG A 189 -13.76 14.56 -1.44
C ARG A 189 -14.06 13.07 -1.24
N ASP A 190 -14.11 12.58 0.01
CA ASP A 190 -14.24 11.16 0.39
C ASP A 190 -13.16 10.25 -0.23
N VAL A 191 -11.96 10.79 -0.49
CA VAL A 191 -10.79 10.01 -0.94
C VAL A 191 -10.10 9.40 0.27
N LYS A 192 -9.83 8.09 0.22
CA LYS A 192 -9.27 7.35 1.36
C LYS A 192 -7.77 7.58 1.48
N VAL A 193 -7.30 7.96 2.67
CA VAL A 193 -5.88 8.18 2.94
C VAL A 193 -5.28 7.01 3.69
N PHE A 194 -4.29 6.38 3.06
CA PHE A 194 -3.44 5.33 3.64
C PHE A 194 -2.08 5.94 4.01
N VAL A 195 -1.65 5.72 5.23
CA VAL A 195 -0.36 6.26 5.69
C VAL A 195 0.73 5.23 5.49
N LYS A 196 1.79 5.61 4.78
CA LYS A 196 3.08 4.93 4.72
C LYS A 196 4.13 5.69 5.53
N LYS A 197 5.22 5.01 5.95
CA LYS A 197 6.29 5.61 6.77
C LYS A 197 5.82 6.21 8.10
N GLY A 198 4.68 5.77 8.61
CA GLY A 198 4.12 6.27 9.87
C GLY A 198 5.02 6.09 11.08
N LEU A 199 5.91 5.07 11.07
CA LEU A 199 6.91 4.83 12.11
C LEU A 199 8.30 5.43 11.78
N ASN A 200 8.38 6.30 10.79
CA ASN A 200 9.65 6.86 10.30
C ASN A 200 10.76 5.78 10.18
N SER A 201 10.45 4.68 9.48
CA SER A 201 11.36 3.53 9.31
C SER A 201 11.82 2.87 10.63
N GLY A 202 10.97 2.90 11.66
CA GLY A 202 11.25 2.29 12.96
C GLY A 202 11.96 3.21 13.96
N GLN A 203 12.10 4.50 13.66
CA GLN A 203 12.68 5.48 14.58
C GLN A 203 11.68 5.98 15.63
N LEU A 204 10.38 5.84 15.38
CA LEU A 204 9.31 6.24 16.28
C LEU A 204 8.71 5.02 16.99
N SER A 205 8.19 5.23 18.21
CA SER A 205 7.44 4.22 18.94
C SER A 205 6.19 3.80 18.15
N ALA A 206 6.03 2.51 17.90
CA ALA A 206 4.91 2.00 17.10
C ALA A 206 3.56 2.33 17.76
N ALA A 207 3.40 2.03 19.06
CA ALA A 207 2.16 2.27 19.77
C ALA A 207 1.77 3.76 19.78
N ALA A 208 2.69 4.64 20.17
CA ALA A 208 2.42 6.09 20.23
C ALA A 208 2.11 6.67 18.84
N SER A 209 2.83 6.22 17.80
CA SER A 209 2.60 6.68 16.43
C SER A 209 1.26 6.19 15.88
N LEU A 210 0.88 4.93 16.15
CA LEU A 210 -0.42 4.40 15.74
C LEU A 210 -1.58 5.14 16.41
N VAL A 211 -1.48 5.41 17.72
CA VAL A 211 -2.46 6.25 18.44
C VAL A 211 -2.62 7.58 17.73
N TRP A 212 -1.51 8.31 17.56
CA TRP A 212 -1.50 9.64 16.96
C TRP A 212 -2.09 9.67 15.54
N MET A 213 -1.77 8.66 14.71
CA MET A 213 -2.32 8.59 13.35
C MET A 213 -3.79 8.18 13.33
N LEU A 214 -4.18 7.18 14.12
CA LEU A 214 -5.54 6.63 14.06
C LEU A 214 -6.58 7.47 14.81
N GLU A 215 -6.15 8.39 15.68
CA GLU A 215 -7.03 9.40 16.26
C GLU A 215 -7.43 10.49 15.25
N ASP A 216 -6.65 10.67 14.16
CA ASP A 216 -6.98 11.61 13.10
C ASP A 216 -8.04 11.00 12.17
N PRO A 217 -9.28 11.53 12.14
CA PRO A 217 -10.38 10.97 11.34
C PRO A 217 -10.16 11.05 9.81
N ARG A 218 -9.23 11.89 9.36
CA ARG A 218 -8.87 12.02 7.94
C ARG A 218 -8.05 10.84 7.42
N ILE A 219 -7.40 10.10 8.34
CA ILE A 219 -6.61 8.91 7.99
C ILE A 219 -7.52 7.70 7.98
N HIS A 220 -7.56 6.99 6.84
CA HIS A 220 -8.36 5.78 6.71
C HIS A 220 -7.64 4.57 7.30
N ALA A 221 -6.37 4.36 6.92
CA ALA A 221 -5.59 3.22 7.39
C ALA A 221 -4.09 3.53 7.49
N VAL A 222 -3.39 2.74 8.31
CA VAL A 222 -1.92 2.80 8.46
C VAL A 222 -1.31 1.51 7.95
N VAL A 223 -0.31 1.63 7.06
CA VAL A 223 0.46 0.50 6.53
C VAL A 223 1.69 0.26 7.41
N VAL A 224 1.73 -0.90 8.07
CA VAL A 224 2.83 -1.29 8.96
C VAL A 224 3.51 -2.56 8.44
N GLY A 225 4.82 -2.46 8.18
CA GLY A 225 5.65 -3.57 7.70
C GLY A 225 6.44 -4.23 8.83
N SER A 226 6.04 -5.42 9.29
CA SER A 226 6.80 -6.25 10.22
C SER A 226 6.66 -7.72 9.87
N LEU A 227 7.75 -8.50 9.98
CA LEU A 227 7.71 -9.96 9.92
C LEU A 227 7.53 -10.58 11.32
N ASN A 228 7.58 -9.77 12.37
CA ASN A 228 7.39 -10.24 13.75
C ASN A 228 5.89 -10.21 14.09
N LEU A 229 5.34 -11.41 14.35
CA LEU A 229 3.92 -11.58 14.66
C LEU A 229 3.51 -10.88 15.95
N GLU A 230 4.39 -10.83 16.96
CA GLU A 230 4.09 -10.15 18.23
C GLU A 230 3.96 -8.64 18.02
N HIS A 231 4.86 -8.01 17.27
CA HIS A 231 4.72 -6.60 16.91
C HIS A 231 3.41 -6.32 16.17
N MET A 232 2.98 -7.23 15.28
CA MET A 232 1.70 -7.04 14.57
C MET A 232 0.50 -7.25 15.49
N ARG A 233 0.60 -8.16 16.46
CA ARG A 233 -0.43 -8.34 17.50
C ARG A 233 -0.60 -7.09 18.36
N GLU A 234 0.51 -6.53 18.85
CA GLU A 234 0.52 -5.29 19.63
C GLU A 234 -0.08 -4.13 18.82
N ASN A 235 0.33 -3.98 17.56
CA ASN A 235 -0.19 -2.95 16.67
C ASN A 235 -1.70 -3.09 16.44
N LEU A 236 -2.18 -4.32 16.24
CA LEU A 236 -3.60 -4.60 16.05
C LEU A 236 -4.42 -4.32 17.35
N GLN A 237 -3.86 -4.62 18.51
CA GLN A 237 -4.50 -4.29 19.80
C GLN A 237 -4.65 -2.77 19.96
N VAL A 238 -3.61 -2.00 19.66
CA VAL A 238 -3.66 -0.54 19.67
C VAL A 238 -4.72 -0.03 18.68
N ALA A 239 -4.70 -0.53 17.46
CA ALA A 239 -5.65 -0.12 16.43
C ALA A 239 -7.12 -0.41 16.82
N LYS A 240 -7.40 -1.61 17.35
CA LYS A 240 -8.73 -2.00 17.86
C LYS A 240 -9.19 -1.18 19.05
N ALA A 241 -8.28 -0.74 19.92
CA ALA A 241 -8.61 0.13 21.04
C ALA A 241 -9.11 1.50 20.60
N ILE A 242 -8.58 2.02 19.46
CA ILE A 242 -8.94 3.34 18.93
C ILE A 242 -10.14 3.25 17.97
N ARG A 243 -10.16 2.23 17.12
CA ARG A 243 -11.17 2.03 16.06
C ARG A 243 -11.76 0.60 16.10
N PRO A 244 -12.52 0.23 17.12
CA PRO A 244 -12.97 -1.15 17.34
C PRO A 244 -13.83 -1.71 16.20
N ASN A 245 -14.53 -0.85 15.45
CA ASN A 245 -15.43 -1.26 14.36
C ASN A 245 -14.74 -1.25 12.98
N GLN A 246 -13.47 -0.86 12.89
CA GLN A 246 -12.71 -0.77 11.63
C GLN A 246 -11.45 -1.66 11.59
N CYS A 247 -11.20 -2.44 12.63
CA CYS A 247 -10.01 -3.28 12.73
C CYS A 247 -10.32 -4.72 13.13
#